data_eb388c4d5bf0d7a757243f08b76e4e10
#
_entry.id   eb388c4d5bf0d7a757243f08b76e4e10
#
_cell.length_a   1.000
_cell.length_b   1.000
_cell.length_c   1.000
_cell.angle_alpha   90.00
_cell.angle_beta   90.00
_cell.angle_gamma   90.00
#
_symmetry.space_group_name_H-M   'P 1'
#
loop_
_entity.id
_entity.type
_entity.pdbx_description
1 polymer ?
#
loop_
_entity_poly.entity_id
_entity_poly.type
_entity_poly.pdbx_seq_one_letter_code
_entity_poly.pdbx_strand_id
1 'polypeptide(L)'
;MLGIFVGAMGALILIISSQAASSGNGSLIGDLLCLVAQISFSIYLTVFKGLSQRYSTVTINKWMFIYASICYIPFSYYDISTIQWAAIPTIAIVQVLYVVLGGSFLAYLCIMTAQRLLRPTVVSMYNYMQPIVATIAAILMGIGSFGWEKGIAITLVFLGVYIVTQSKSKADFEKAGKEL
;
A
#
# COMPACT_ATOMS: atom_id res chain seq x y z
N MET A 1 1.29 -17.75 -9.75
CA MET A 1 1.90 -17.99 -8.43
C MET A 1 3.39 -17.62 -8.40
N LEU A 2 4.21 -18.08 -9.33
CA LEU A 2 5.65 -17.79 -9.37
C LEU A 2 5.99 -16.28 -9.26
N GLY A 3 5.31 -15.42 -10.03
CA GLY A 3 5.56 -13.96 -10.00
C GLY A 3 5.31 -13.30 -8.65
N ILE A 4 4.34 -13.81 -7.87
CA ILE A 4 4.05 -13.31 -6.51
C ILE A 4 5.23 -13.64 -5.59
N PHE A 5 5.74 -14.87 -5.64
CA PHE A 5 6.90 -15.28 -4.85
C PHE A 5 8.16 -14.49 -5.21
N VAL A 6 8.44 -14.29 -6.49
CA VAL A 6 9.60 -13.52 -6.96
C VAL A 6 9.51 -12.06 -6.51
N GLY A 7 8.34 -11.43 -6.65
CA GLY A 7 8.11 -10.05 -6.20
C GLY A 7 8.21 -9.91 -4.68
N ALA A 8 7.65 -10.87 -3.92
CA ALA A 8 7.73 -10.90 -2.46
C ALA A 8 9.17 -11.05 -1.96
N MET A 9 9.97 -11.93 -2.58
CA MET A 9 11.39 -12.07 -2.24
C MET A 9 12.17 -10.77 -2.50
N GLY A 10 11.92 -10.11 -3.62
CA GLY A 10 12.54 -8.81 -3.91
C GLY A 10 12.18 -7.74 -2.86
N ALA A 11 10.90 -7.66 -2.47
CA ALA A 11 10.45 -6.74 -1.43
C ALA A 11 11.05 -7.07 -0.06
N LEU A 12 11.15 -8.35 0.32
CA LEU A 12 11.80 -8.78 1.55
C LEU A 12 13.28 -8.39 1.61
N ILE A 13 14.03 -8.59 0.53
CA ILE A 13 15.44 -8.18 0.46
C ILE A 13 15.57 -6.67 0.65
N LEU A 14 14.69 -5.86 0.02
CA LEU A 14 14.67 -4.41 0.21
C LEU A 14 14.42 -4.02 1.67
N ILE A 15 13.44 -4.64 2.32
CA ILE A 15 13.08 -4.36 3.71
C ILE A 15 14.24 -4.72 4.64
N ILE A 16 14.81 -5.91 4.49
CA ILE A 16 15.94 -6.38 5.32
C ILE A 16 17.17 -5.49 5.12
N SER A 17 17.50 -5.13 3.88
CA SER A 17 18.66 -4.25 3.62
C SER A 17 18.43 -2.82 4.10
N SER A 18 17.19 -2.35 4.20
CA SER A 18 16.88 -1.03 4.76
C SER A 18 16.86 -1.05 6.30
N GLN A 19 16.45 -2.14 6.93
CA GLN A 19 16.47 -2.30 8.39
C GLN A 19 17.90 -2.47 8.94
N ALA A 20 18.79 -3.10 8.19
CA ALA A 20 20.22 -3.18 8.58
C ALA A 20 20.89 -1.80 8.68
N ALA A 21 20.32 -0.78 8.04
CA ALA A 21 20.80 0.60 8.12
C ALA A 21 20.17 1.41 9.28
N SER A 22 19.07 0.92 9.89
CA SER A 22 18.43 1.54 11.04
C SER A 22 18.52 0.58 12.25
N SER A 23 19.42 0.86 13.16
CA SER A 23 19.59 0.14 14.44
C SER A 23 18.44 0.43 15.42
N GLY A 24 17.22 0.10 15.03
CA GLY A 24 16.03 0.20 15.87
C GLY A 24 15.59 -1.17 16.37
N ASN A 25 15.40 -1.32 17.68
CA ASN A 25 14.78 -2.51 18.26
C ASN A 25 13.37 -2.67 17.70
N GLY A 26 13.19 -3.55 16.71
CA GLY A 26 11.87 -3.89 16.18
C GLY A 26 10.97 -4.43 17.29
N SER A 27 9.78 -3.87 17.45
CA SER A 27 8.80 -4.38 18.42
C SER A 27 8.00 -5.49 17.76
N LEU A 28 8.01 -6.69 18.36
CA LEU A 28 7.17 -7.83 17.92
C LEU A 28 5.68 -7.44 17.80
N ILE A 29 5.22 -6.55 18.69
CA ILE A 29 3.84 -6.02 18.64
C ILE A 29 3.63 -5.18 17.40
N GLY A 30 4.61 -4.33 17.03
CA GLY A 30 4.56 -3.53 15.80
C GLY A 30 4.50 -4.41 14.55
N ASP A 31 5.30 -5.46 14.50
CA ASP A 31 5.33 -6.40 13.37
C ASP A 31 4.01 -7.16 13.23
N LEU A 32 3.41 -7.60 14.35
CA LEU A 32 2.08 -8.22 14.36
C LEU A 32 0.99 -7.27 13.89
N LEU A 33 1.01 -6.01 14.33
CA LEU A 33 0.06 -4.99 13.87
C LEU A 33 0.20 -4.74 12.36
N CYS A 34 1.42 -4.71 11.84
CA CYS A 34 1.66 -4.61 10.39
C CYS A 34 1.08 -5.80 9.62
N LEU A 35 1.23 -7.03 10.14
CA LEU A 35 0.63 -8.21 9.52
C LEU A 35 -0.89 -8.14 9.50
N VAL A 36 -1.52 -7.75 10.61
CA VAL A 36 -2.97 -7.55 10.70
C VAL A 36 -3.44 -6.49 9.70
N ALA A 37 -2.71 -5.39 9.58
CA ALA A 37 -3.01 -4.33 8.62
C ALA A 37 -2.94 -4.84 7.16
N GLN A 38 -1.94 -5.65 6.82
CA GLN A 38 -1.81 -6.23 5.47
C GLN A 38 -2.90 -7.25 5.16
N ILE A 39 -3.29 -8.08 6.14
CA ILE A 39 -4.43 -9.00 5.99
C ILE A 39 -5.72 -8.21 5.76
N SER A 40 -5.97 -7.18 6.56
CA SER A 40 -7.14 -6.30 6.43
C SER A 40 -7.18 -5.61 5.06
N PHE A 41 -6.02 -5.14 4.57
CA PHE A 41 -5.91 -4.54 3.24
C PHE A 41 -6.18 -5.55 2.11
N SER A 42 -5.72 -6.80 2.24
CA SER A 42 -6.04 -7.88 1.29
C SER A 42 -7.54 -8.19 1.24
N ILE A 43 -8.19 -8.27 2.40
CA ILE A 43 -9.64 -8.46 2.50
C ILE A 43 -10.37 -7.29 1.83
N TYR A 44 -9.94 -6.05 2.14
CA TYR A 44 -10.46 -4.85 1.51
C TYR A 44 -10.39 -4.91 -0.02
N LEU A 45 -9.24 -5.22 -0.61
CA LEU A 45 -9.07 -5.32 -2.06
C LEU A 45 -9.98 -6.39 -2.68
N THR A 46 -10.24 -7.49 -1.98
CA THR A 46 -11.05 -8.59 -2.48
C THR A 46 -12.55 -8.31 -2.37
N VAL A 47 -13.01 -7.89 -1.19
CA VAL A 47 -14.44 -7.66 -0.89
C VAL A 47 -14.96 -6.44 -1.65
N PHE A 48 -14.19 -5.34 -1.66
CA PHE A 48 -14.62 -4.10 -2.30
C PHE A 48 -14.55 -4.14 -3.83
N LYS A 49 -13.92 -5.17 -4.43
CA LYS A 49 -13.94 -5.37 -5.89
C LYS A 49 -15.37 -5.42 -6.44
N GLY A 50 -16.26 -6.19 -5.84
CA GLY A 50 -17.67 -6.28 -6.24
C GLY A 50 -18.41 -4.96 -6.04
N LEU A 51 -18.12 -4.26 -4.95
CA LEU A 51 -18.75 -2.98 -4.63
C LEU A 51 -18.29 -1.86 -5.57
N SER A 52 -17.00 -1.85 -5.93
CA SER A 52 -16.42 -0.86 -6.85
C SER A 52 -17.00 -0.90 -8.25
N GLN A 53 -17.60 -2.02 -8.65
CA GLN A 53 -18.29 -2.15 -9.94
C GLN A 53 -19.73 -1.60 -9.91
N ARG A 54 -20.37 -1.56 -8.73
CA ARG A 54 -21.77 -1.13 -8.58
C ARG A 54 -21.92 0.34 -8.23
N TYR A 55 -21.00 0.90 -7.48
CA TYR A 55 -21.07 2.26 -6.97
C TYR A 55 -19.91 3.11 -7.50
N SER A 56 -20.08 4.43 -7.52
CA SER A 56 -18.99 5.33 -7.91
C SER A 56 -17.86 5.30 -6.89
N THR A 57 -16.63 5.44 -7.38
CA THR A 57 -15.40 5.48 -6.55
C THR A 57 -15.50 6.52 -5.42
N VAL A 58 -16.03 7.69 -5.73
CA VAL A 58 -16.20 8.79 -4.77
C VAL A 58 -17.18 8.42 -3.67
N THR A 59 -18.32 7.78 -4.02
CA THR A 59 -19.33 7.36 -3.05
C THR A 59 -18.79 6.32 -2.09
N ILE A 60 -18.05 5.31 -2.59
CA ILE A 60 -17.47 4.28 -1.74
C ILE A 60 -16.45 4.90 -0.77
N ASN A 61 -15.51 5.73 -1.29
CA ASN A 61 -14.51 6.37 -0.46
C ASN A 61 -15.13 7.29 0.59
N LYS A 62 -16.16 8.08 0.22
CA LYS A 62 -16.89 8.94 1.16
C LYS A 62 -17.40 8.15 2.36
N TRP A 63 -18.15 7.07 2.12
CA TRP A 63 -18.71 6.27 3.19
C TRP A 63 -17.63 5.54 4.00
N MET A 64 -16.61 5.04 3.34
CA MET A 64 -15.48 4.37 3.98
C MET A 64 -14.76 5.31 4.95
N PHE A 65 -14.46 6.54 4.55
CA PHE A 65 -13.84 7.53 5.44
C PHE A 65 -14.76 7.96 6.58
N ILE A 66 -16.07 8.11 6.35
CA ILE A 66 -17.04 8.43 7.40
C ILE A 66 -17.07 7.32 8.46
N TYR A 67 -17.23 6.06 8.06
CA TYR A 67 -17.24 4.94 9.02
C TYR A 67 -15.91 4.79 9.74
N ALA A 68 -14.79 4.90 9.03
CA ALA A 68 -13.47 4.86 9.65
C ALA A 68 -13.29 5.96 10.70
N SER A 69 -13.73 7.19 10.41
CA SER A 69 -13.68 8.30 11.34
C SER A 69 -14.51 8.05 12.59
N ILE A 70 -15.75 7.56 12.43
CA ILE A 70 -16.64 7.24 13.56
C ILE A 70 -16.01 6.16 14.44
N CYS A 71 -15.44 5.11 13.84
CA CYS A 71 -14.78 4.05 14.59
C CYS A 71 -13.50 4.51 15.30
N TYR A 72 -12.78 5.48 14.73
CA TYR A 72 -11.49 5.93 15.26
C TYR A 72 -11.62 6.99 16.36
N ILE A 73 -12.67 7.79 16.37
CA ILE A 73 -12.92 8.85 17.38
C ILE A 73 -12.76 8.36 18.83
N PRO A 74 -13.34 7.22 19.25
CA PRO A 74 -13.22 6.77 20.64
C PRO A 74 -11.77 6.49 21.05
N PHE A 75 -10.95 5.97 20.11
CA PHE A 75 -9.54 5.66 20.38
C PHE A 75 -8.65 6.90 20.41
N SER A 76 -8.98 7.92 19.61
CA SER A 76 -8.19 9.15 19.48
C SER A 76 -8.64 10.25 20.43
N TYR A 77 -9.74 10.08 21.12
CA TYR A 77 -10.33 11.15 21.95
C TYR A 77 -9.35 11.68 23.02
N TYR A 78 -8.67 10.78 23.71
CA TYR A 78 -7.69 11.14 24.73
C TYR A 78 -6.50 11.90 24.14
N ASP A 79 -5.92 11.41 23.07
CA ASP A 79 -4.77 12.02 22.41
C ASP A 79 -5.12 13.41 21.85
N ILE A 80 -6.28 13.56 21.22
CA ILE A 80 -6.75 14.83 20.66
C ILE A 80 -6.97 15.86 21.78
N SER A 81 -7.48 15.45 22.94
CA SER A 81 -7.75 16.34 24.07
C SER A 81 -6.48 16.82 24.77
N THR A 82 -5.37 16.09 24.66
CA THR A 82 -4.08 16.44 25.27
C THR A 82 -3.19 17.27 24.35
N ILE A 83 -3.52 17.38 23.06
CA ILE A 83 -2.74 18.17 22.11
C ILE A 83 -2.83 19.67 22.43
N GLN A 84 -1.67 20.31 22.56
CA GLN A 84 -1.56 21.76 22.66
C GLN A 84 -1.60 22.38 21.26
N TRP A 85 -2.80 22.63 20.74
CA TRP A 85 -3.01 23.13 19.39
C TRP A 85 -2.27 24.43 19.08
N ALA A 86 -2.11 25.30 20.07
CA ALA A 86 -1.39 26.58 19.95
C ALA A 86 0.13 26.42 19.77
N ALA A 87 0.70 25.28 20.15
CA ALA A 87 2.13 25.00 20.05
C ALA A 87 2.53 24.33 18.75
N ILE A 88 1.55 23.96 17.88
CA ILE A 88 1.82 23.26 16.62
C ILE A 88 2.38 24.25 15.58
N PRO A 89 3.61 24.03 15.06
CA PRO A 89 4.16 24.90 14.02
C PRO A 89 3.37 24.73 12.72
N THR A 90 3.21 25.83 11.96
CA THR A 90 2.47 25.86 10.69
C THR A 90 2.99 24.80 9.69
N ILE A 91 4.29 24.54 9.69
CA ILE A 91 4.88 23.54 8.81
C ILE A 91 4.33 22.12 9.08
N ALA A 92 4.08 21.77 10.36
CA ALA A 92 3.49 20.48 10.70
C ALA A 92 2.06 20.34 10.16
N ILE A 93 1.28 21.43 10.19
CA ILE A 93 -0.08 21.44 9.62
C ILE A 93 -0.01 21.19 8.09
N VAL A 94 0.90 21.86 7.40
CA VAL A 94 1.09 21.66 5.93
C VAL A 94 1.50 20.23 5.62
N GLN A 95 2.41 19.65 6.42
CA GLN A 95 2.82 18.25 6.27
C GLN A 95 1.67 17.28 6.48
N VAL A 96 0.84 17.49 7.51
CA VAL A 96 -0.36 16.66 7.76
C VAL A 96 -1.35 16.79 6.61
N LEU A 97 -1.63 18.00 6.12
CA LEU A 97 -2.50 18.22 4.96
C LEU A 97 -1.98 17.51 3.71
N TYR A 98 -0.68 17.56 3.46
CA TYR A 98 -0.05 16.84 2.34
C TYR A 98 -0.27 15.33 2.44
N VAL A 99 -0.08 14.74 3.62
CA VAL A 99 -0.30 13.30 3.84
C VAL A 99 -1.79 12.94 3.70
N VAL A 100 -2.69 13.75 4.27
CA VAL A 100 -4.14 13.49 4.21
C VAL A 100 -4.67 13.61 2.77
N LEU A 101 -4.32 14.66 2.06
CA LEU A 101 -4.84 14.89 0.71
C LEU A 101 -4.15 14.01 -0.33
N GLY A 102 -2.81 13.91 -0.29
CA GLY A 102 -2.03 13.14 -1.25
C GLY A 102 -1.96 11.66 -0.90
N GLY A 103 -1.45 11.34 0.27
CA GLY A 103 -1.19 9.97 0.71
C GLY A 103 -2.45 9.17 1.07
N SER A 104 -3.52 9.84 1.53
CA SER A 104 -4.76 9.16 1.88
C SER A 104 -5.83 9.38 0.82
N PHE A 105 -6.39 10.58 0.70
CA PHE A 105 -7.54 10.81 -0.15
C PHE A 105 -7.29 10.46 -1.64
N LEU A 106 -6.26 11.04 -2.24
CA LEU A 106 -5.93 10.81 -3.64
C LEU A 106 -5.51 9.36 -3.89
N ALA A 107 -4.71 8.77 -3.00
CA ALA A 107 -4.26 7.40 -3.11
C ALA A 107 -5.44 6.40 -3.10
N TYR A 108 -6.40 6.56 -2.18
CA TYR A 108 -7.58 5.69 -2.14
C TYR A 108 -8.49 5.88 -3.36
N LEU A 109 -8.62 7.09 -3.89
CA LEU A 109 -9.32 7.31 -5.16
C LEU A 109 -8.65 6.55 -6.31
N CYS A 110 -7.33 6.61 -6.40
CA CYS A 110 -6.57 5.89 -7.42
C CYS A 110 -6.70 4.36 -7.26
N ILE A 111 -6.60 3.84 -6.04
CA ILE A 111 -6.75 2.40 -5.76
C ILE A 111 -8.13 1.91 -6.15
N MET A 112 -9.19 2.61 -5.76
CA MET A 112 -10.57 2.24 -6.11
C MET A 112 -10.83 2.32 -7.61
N THR A 113 -10.27 3.32 -8.30
CA THR A 113 -10.36 3.43 -9.75
C THR A 113 -9.62 2.28 -10.43
N ALA A 114 -8.42 1.98 -9.96
CA ALA A 114 -7.64 0.85 -10.46
C ALA A 114 -8.37 -0.50 -10.26
N GLN A 115 -9.02 -0.70 -9.12
CA GLN A 115 -9.80 -1.92 -8.85
C GLN A 115 -10.99 -2.11 -9.79
N ARG A 116 -11.55 -1.04 -10.34
CA ARG A 116 -12.63 -1.15 -11.35
C ARG A 116 -12.11 -1.73 -12.66
N LEU A 117 -10.90 -1.36 -13.05
CA LEU A 117 -10.28 -1.70 -14.33
C LEU A 117 -9.42 -2.96 -14.26
N LEU A 118 -8.75 -3.17 -13.13
CA LEU A 118 -7.76 -4.21 -12.94
C LEU A 118 -8.24 -5.30 -11.99
N ARG A 119 -7.53 -6.44 -12.01
CA ARG A 119 -7.76 -7.52 -11.04
C ARG A 119 -7.17 -7.15 -9.68
N PRO A 120 -7.77 -7.58 -8.55
CA PRO A 120 -7.21 -7.33 -7.21
C PRO A 120 -5.74 -7.77 -7.08
N THR A 121 -5.38 -8.90 -7.68
CA THR A 121 -4.01 -9.42 -7.70
C THR A 121 -3.03 -8.44 -8.37
N VAL A 122 -3.43 -7.83 -9.49
CA VAL A 122 -2.60 -6.83 -10.18
C VAL A 122 -2.47 -5.59 -9.33
N VAL A 123 -3.57 -5.10 -8.74
CA VAL A 123 -3.55 -3.94 -7.85
C VAL A 123 -2.64 -4.18 -6.64
N SER A 124 -2.74 -5.36 -6.01
CA SER A 124 -1.88 -5.70 -4.87
C SER A 124 -0.40 -5.83 -5.22
N MET A 125 -0.06 -6.26 -6.45
CA MET A 125 1.33 -6.33 -6.90
C MET A 125 1.99 -4.95 -7.02
N TYR A 126 1.22 -3.90 -7.31
CA TYR A 126 1.75 -2.53 -7.32
C TYR A 126 2.20 -2.05 -5.93
N ASN A 127 1.75 -2.68 -4.84
CA ASN A 127 2.26 -2.39 -3.49
C ASN A 127 3.75 -2.73 -3.36
N TYR A 128 4.27 -3.67 -4.13
CA TYR A 128 5.71 -3.94 -4.16
C TYR A 128 6.53 -2.81 -4.78
N MET A 129 5.88 -1.88 -5.49
CA MET A 129 6.54 -0.67 -5.99
C MET A 129 6.83 0.35 -4.87
N GLN A 130 6.09 0.29 -3.75
CA GLN A 130 6.27 1.23 -2.63
C GLN A 130 7.69 1.23 -2.08
N PRO A 131 8.33 0.07 -1.73
CA PRO A 131 9.69 0.05 -1.24
C PRO A 131 10.70 0.61 -2.26
N ILE A 132 10.44 0.43 -3.55
CA ILE A 132 11.31 0.95 -4.62
C ILE A 132 11.24 2.46 -4.64
N VAL A 133 10.03 3.02 -4.70
CA VAL A 133 9.82 4.47 -4.70
C VAL A 133 10.38 5.10 -3.43
N ALA A 134 10.16 4.47 -2.26
CA ALA A 134 10.71 4.92 -0.99
C ALA A 134 12.24 4.92 -1.00
N THR A 135 12.87 3.88 -1.56
CA THR A 135 14.34 3.79 -1.69
C THR A 135 14.89 4.89 -2.60
N ILE A 136 14.26 5.12 -3.75
CA ILE A 136 14.67 6.19 -4.68
C ILE A 136 14.53 7.55 -4.00
N ALA A 137 13.39 7.81 -3.35
CA ALA A 137 13.16 9.07 -2.63
C ALA A 137 14.22 9.29 -1.52
N ALA A 138 14.53 8.26 -0.73
CA ALA A 138 15.56 8.32 0.32
C ALA A 138 16.94 8.65 -0.23
N ILE A 139 17.30 8.10 -1.39
CA ILE A 139 18.56 8.39 -2.06
C ILE A 139 18.59 9.84 -2.55
N LEU A 140 17.52 10.31 -3.20
CA LEU A 140 17.41 11.70 -3.68
C LEU A 140 17.45 12.72 -2.55
N MET A 141 16.94 12.37 -1.38
CA MET A 141 16.98 13.20 -0.16
C MET A 141 18.32 13.11 0.58
N GLY A 142 19.27 12.30 0.10
CA GLY A 142 20.59 12.12 0.74
C GLY A 142 20.55 11.32 2.06
N ILE A 143 19.43 10.69 2.38
CA ILE A 143 19.22 9.91 3.62
C ILE A 143 19.62 8.44 3.42
N GLY A 144 19.65 7.97 2.17
CA GLY A 144 19.91 6.58 1.81
C GLY A 144 21.12 6.40 0.91
N SER A 145 21.79 5.24 1.01
CA SER A 145 22.82 4.80 0.07
C SER A 145 22.29 3.74 -0.89
N PHE A 146 22.77 3.76 -2.13
CA PHE A 146 22.46 2.72 -3.11
C PHE A 146 23.49 1.59 -2.97
N GLY A 147 23.05 0.43 -2.50
CA GLY A 147 23.87 -0.78 -2.46
C GLY A 147 23.44 -1.77 -3.55
N TRP A 148 24.33 -2.71 -3.91
CA TRP A 148 24.06 -3.78 -4.87
C TRP A 148 22.82 -4.61 -4.51
N GLU A 149 22.58 -4.83 -3.21
CA GLU A 149 21.44 -5.55 -2.68
C GLU A 149 20.11 -4.90 -3.10
N LYS A 150 20.05 -3.56 -3.04
CA LYS A 150 18.86 -2.80 -3.45
C LYS A 150 18.62 -2.89 -4.97
N GLY A 151 19.69 -2.90 -5.76
CA GLY A 151 19.59 -3.11 -7.22
C GLY A 151 19.01 -4.47 -7.59
N ILE A 152 19.50 -5.54 -6.96
CA ILE A 152 18.98 -6.91 -7.16
C ILE A 152 17.50 -6.99 -6.72
N ALA A 153 17.18 -6.45 -5.57
CA ALA A 153 15.83 -6.46 -5.03
C ALA A 153 14.83 -5.72 -5.94
N ILE A 154 15.19 -4.56 -6.46
CA ILE A 154 14.39 -3.79 -7.41
C ILE A 154 14.13 -4.62 -8.68
N THR A 155 15.16 -5.26 -9.23
CA THR A 155 15.04 -6.11 -10.42
C THR A 155 14.09 -7.28 -10.17
N LEU A 156 14.19 -7.96 -9.02
CA LEU A 156 13.29 -9.05 -8.65
C LEU A 156 11.83 -8.59 -8.52
N VAL A 157 11.59 -7.41 -7.94
CA VAL A 157 10.24 -6.86 -7.85
C VAL A 157 9.66 -6.58 -9.23
N PHE A 158 10.42 -5.95 -10.13
CA PHE A 158 9.96 -5.69 -11.50
C PHE A 158 9.66 -6.98 -12.27
N LEU A 159 10.50 -7.98 -12.15
CA LEU A 159 10.27 -9.30 -12.75
C LEU A 159 9.00 -9.96 -12.18
N GLY A 160 8.81 -9.91 -10.87
CA GLY A 160 7.62 -10.43 -10.22
C GLY A 160 6.34 -9.76 -10.71
N VAL A 161 6.31 -8.42 -10.76
CA VAL A 161 5.18 -7.65 -11.28
C VAL A 161 4.92 -7.97 -12.75
N TYR A 162 5.96 -8.04 -13.57
CA TYR A 162 5.84 -8.38 -14.99
C TYR A 162 5.22 -9.78 -15.21
N ILE A 163 5.71 -10.80 -14.50
CA ILE A 163 5.19 -12.17 -14.60
C ILE A 163 3.72 -12.23 -14.19
N VAL A 164 3.32 -11.51 -13.14
CA VAL A 164 1.92 -11.50 -12.67
C VAL A 164 1.00 -10.77 -13.64
N THR A 165 1.44 -9.64 -14.19
CA THR A 165 0.64 -8.87 -15.16
C THR A 165 0.42 -9.64 -16.47
N GLN A 166 1.38 -10.43 -16.90
CA GLN A 166 1.26 -11.29 -18.09
C GLN A 166 0.46 -12.58 -17.85
N SER A 167 0.25 -12.95 -16.58
CA SER A 167 -0.46 -14.19 -16.24
C SER A 167 -1.95 -14.08 -16.54
N LYS A 168 -2.45 -14.94 -17.44
CA LYS A 168 -3.90 -15.07 -17.72
C LYS A 168 -4.63 -15.61 -16.49
N SER A 169 -5.82 -15.06 -16.18
CA SER A 169 -6.67 -15.56 -15.09
C SER A 169 -7.41 -16.82 -15.51
N LYS A 170 -7.83 -17.64 -14.52
CA LYS A 170 -8.80 -18.73 -14.76
C LYS A 170 -10.06 -18.26 -15.48
N ALA A 171 -10.54 -17.05 -15.18
CA ALA A 171 -11.71 -16.45 -15.84
C ALA A 171 -11.47 -16.16 -17.34
N ASP A 172 -10.22 -15.91 -17.75
CA ASP A 172 -9.90 -15.71 -19.16
C ASP A 172 -9.86 -17.06 -19.91
N PHE A 173 -9.43 -18.13 -19.24
CA PHE A 173 -9.48 -19.49 -19.78
C PHE A 173 -10.93 -20.02 -19.88
N GLU A 174 -11.79 -19.71 -18.89
CA GLU A 174 -13.21 -20.08 -18.94
C GLU A 174 -13.99 -19.33 -20.02
N LYS A 175 -13.62 -18.07 -20.30
CA LYS A 175 -14.20 -17.32 -21.42
C LYS A 175 -13.76 -17.88 -22.76
N ALA A 176 -12.48 -18.15 -22.92
CA ALA A 176 -11.96 -18.76 -24.14
C ALA A 176 -12.50 -20.18 -24.40
N GLY A 177 -12.80 -20.95 -23.33
CA GLY A 177 -13.44 -22.28 -23.44
C GLY A 177 -14.95 -22.27 -23.68
N LYS A 178 -15.62 -21.10 -23.56
CA LYS A 178 -17.03 -20.94 -23.91
C LYS A 178 -17.27 -20.39 -25.31
N GLU A 179 -16.23 -19.93 -25.98
CA GLU A 179 -16.24 -19.44 -27.36
C GLU A 179 -15.84 -20.51 -28.38
N LEU A 180 -15.51 -21.73 -27.93
CA LEU A 180 -15.27 -22.96 -28.73
C LEU A 180 -16.47 -23.89 -28.57
#